data_09f8ae907743d13d6570932d8942508f
#
_entry.id   09f8ae907743d13d6570932d8942508f
#
_cell.length_a   1.000
_cell.length_b   1.000
_cell.length_c   1.000
_cell.angle_alpha   90.00
_cell.angle_beta   90.00
_cell.angle_gamma   90.00
#
_symmetry.space_group_name_H-M   'P 1'
#
loop_
_entity.id
_entity.type
_entity.pdbx_description
1 polymer ?
#
loop_
_entity_poly.entity_id
_entity_poly.type
_entity_poly.pdbx_seq_one_letter_code
_entity_poly.pdbx_strand_id
1 'polypeptide(L)'
;MAFTFFGAIQEKPQYKITKPIRLLENFCGIGTQSMALRNLGVNFERYRAYDFDKDAIKSYNAIHGTNFEPTDIKNVKGDDLGIVDVDKYEYVLTYSFPRQSLSWSGLRAGMKKGSGTRSGLLWEVERLLTETKELPQVLVMENVIQVHNPKNMPDFQLWLNFLESKGYKNFYADLNAKDFNLAQNRIRCFMVSILGDYTYTFPKGNGLTKTLDDYLEDKVDASYYLEPSRQDAMIRDLKDRIGTTIVEDFYQTVRGNRYYQETAPTLRAERHGLKVICASRGRIIENKELRVNESSTWTQQLEPNKCGTTNTLTTVAKDNLLLTGSNGDYTVRSLTPKECWRFMGYSDEDYEKAASVCTPTKLYKQAGNAIALPVMEAVFKELI
;
A
#
# COMPACT_ATOMS: atom_id res chain seq x y z
N MET A 1 40.74 -11.91 -44.46
CA MET A 1 40.64 -11.00 -43.32
C MET A 1 39.14 -10.70 -43.11
N ALA A 2 38.54 -11.30 -42.09
CA ALA A 2 37.15 -11.07 -41.72
C ALA A 2 37.15 -9.97 -40.65
N PHE A 3 36.66 -8.79 -41.00
CA PHE A 3 36.41 -7.73 -40.03
C PHE A 3 35.10 -8.03 -39.32
N THR A 4 35.18 -8.53 -38.09
CA THR A 4 34.04 -8.63 -37.19
C THR A 4 33.83 -7.25 -36.58
N PHE A 5 32.83 -6.53 -37.08
CA PHE A 5 32.32 -5.31 -36.43
C PHE A 5 31.60 -5.74 -35.14
N PHE A 6 32.28 -5.70 -34.01
CA PHE A 6 31.62 -5.61 -32.71
C PHE A 6 31.09 -4.18 -32.59
N GLY A 7 29.84 -3.97 -33.00
CA GLY A 7 29.12 -2.75 -32.62
C GLY A 7 29.03 -2.73 -31.11
N ALA A 8 29.65 -1.74 -30.46
CA ALA A 8 29.45 -1.49 -29.05
C ALA A 8 27.96 -1.33 -28.80
N ILE A 9 27.35 -2.23 -28.02
CA ILE A 9 26.00 -2.07 -27.54
C ILE A 9 26.07 -0.82 -26.68
N GLN A 10 25.56 0.30 -27.18
CA GLN A 10 25.50 1.54 -26.43
C GLN A 10 24.46 1.32 -25.32
N GLU A 11 24.92 1.19 -24.07
CA GLU A 11 24.02 1.07 -22.92
C GLU A 11 23.12 2.30 -22.89
N LYS A 12 21.80 2.07 -22.83
CA LYS A 12 20.84 3.16 -22.75
C LYS A 12 21.00 3.88 -21.42
N PRO A 13 20.95 5.23 -21.43
CA PRO A 13 21.13 5.99 -20.20
C PRO A 13 19.99 5.72 -19.22
N GLN A 14 20.31 5.64 -17.94
CA GLN A 14 19.32 5.65 -16.88
C GLN A 14 18.68 7.03 -16.82
N TYR A 15 17.34 7.05 -16.74
CA TYR A 15 16.60 8.29 -16.66
C TYR A 15 16.82 8.98 -15.32
N LYS A 16 16.99 10.30 -15.36
CA LYS A 16 17.05 11.16 -14.18
C LYS A 16 16.28 12.45 -14.44
N ILE A 17 15.47 12.83 -13.48
CA ILE A 17 14.74 14.10 -13.49
C ILE A 17 15.73 15.23 -13.20
N THR A 18 15.80 16.21 -14.09
CA THR A 18 16.74 17.34 -13.97
C THR A 18 16.04 18.70 -13.90
N LYS A 19 14.74 18.74 -14.17
CA LYS A 19 13.92 19.96 -14.16
C LYS A 19 13.03 20.00 -12.92
N PRO A 20 12.49 21.18 -12.55
CA PRO A 20 11.47 21.27 -11.52
C PRO A 20 10.25 20.40 -11.87
N ILE A 21 9.77 19.64 -10.89
CA ILE A 21 8.67 18.69 -11.08
C ILE A 21 7.32 19.41 -10.98
N ARG A 22 6.44 19.14 -11.93
CA ARG A 22 5.00 19.35 -11.84
C ARG A 22 4.31 17.99 -11.64
N LEU A 23 3.84 17.74 -10.42
CA LEU A 23 3.20 16.49 -10.05
C LEU A 23 1.70 16.53 -10.40
N LEU A 24 1.26 15.52 -11.17
CA LEU A 24 -0.15 15.24 -11.44
C LEU A 24 -0.52 13.92 -10.76
N GLU A 25 -1.50 13.94 -9.86
CA GLU A 25 -1.90 12.78 -9.08
C GLU A 25 -3.32 12.35 -9.44
N ASN A 26 -3.46 11.34 -10.30
CA ASN A 26 -4.75 10.72 -10.59
C ASN A 26 -5.05 9.64 -9.53
N PHE A 27 -6.27 9.65 -8.98
CA PHE A 27 -6.65 8.82 -7.83
C PHE A 27 -5.74 9.09 -6.63
N CYS A 28 -5.54 10.37 -6.32
CA CYS A 28 -4.51 10.86 -5.41
C CYS A 28 -4.67 10.39 -3.96
N GLY A 29 -5.88 10.01 -3.53
CA GLY A 29 -6.15 9.64 -2.15
C GLY A 29 -5.76 10.76 -1.18
N ILE A 30 -4.82 10.47 -0.28
CA ILE A 30 -4.27 11.45 0.69
C ILE A 30 -2.94 12.07 0.24
N GLY A 31 -2.47 11.79 -0.99
CA GLY A 31 -1.27 12.39 -1.58
C GLY A 31 0.04 11.75 -1.11
N THR A 32 0.13 10.43 -1.10
CA THR A 32 1.37 9.72 -0.73
C THR A 32 2.54 10.12 -1.63
N GLN A 33 2.30 10.35 -2.90
CA GLN A 33 3.31 10.76 -3.87
C GLN A 33 3.85 12.16 -3.56
N SER A 34 2.96 13.09 -3.21
CA SER A 34 3.33 14.42 -2.72
C SER A 34 4.13 14.36 -1.42
N MET A 35 3.76 13.46 -0.48
CA MET A 35 4.53 13.24 0.75
C MET A 35 5.93 12.71 0.44
N ALA A 36 6.04 11.75 -0.48
CA ALA A 36 7.31 11.15 -0.86
C ALA A 36 8.28 12.18 -1.45
N LEU A 37 7.84 13.01 -2.39
CA LEU A 37 8.67 14.07 -2.96
C LEU A 37 9.05 15.13 -1.92
N ARG A 38 8.11 15.52 -1.03
CA ARG A 38 8.39 16.41 0.09
C ARG A 38 9.49 15.85 1.00
N ASN A 39 9.38 14.60 1.40
CA ASN A 39 10.34 13.95 2.32
C ASN A 39 11.72 13.78 1.67
N LEU A 40 11.79 13.62 0.36
CA LEU A 40 13.04 13.59 -0.40
C LEU A 40 13.66 14.98 -0.60
N GLY A 41 12.99 16.06 -0.18
CA GLY A 41 13.48 17.44 -0.31
C GLY A 41 13.51 17.93 -1.76
N VAL A 42 12.68 17.38 -2.63
CA VAL A 42 12.64 17.69 -4.06
C VAL A 42 11.88 19.01 -4.29
N ASN A 43 12.38 19.82 -5.23
CA ASN A 43 11.63 21.00 -5.70
C ASN A 43 10.51 20.53 -6.65
N PHE A 44 9.26 20.62 -6.20
CA PHE A 44 8.10 20.23 -6.99
C PHE A 44 6.87 21.09 -6.69
N GLU A 45 5.99 21.17 -7.67
CA GLU A 45 4.67 21.78 -7.57
C GLU A 45 3.61 20.67 -7.54
N ARG A 46 2.66 20.73 -6.58
CA ARG A 46 1.42 19.93 -6.58
C ARG A 46 0.48 20.51 -7.61
N TYR A 47 0.69 20.11 -8.86
CA TYR A 47 0.12 20.82 -9.99
C TYR A 47 -1.34 20.47 -10.24
N ARG A 48 -1.68 19.17 -10.14
CA ARG A 48 -3.06 18.66 -10.24
C ARG A 48 -3.23 17.47 -9.32
N ALA A 49 -4.39 17.37 -8.68
CA ALA A 49 -4.78 16.20 -7.87
C ALA A 49 -6.26 15.89 -8.10
N TYR A 50 -6.55 14.67 -8.51
CA TYR A 50 -7.90 14.20 -8.80
C TYR A 50 -8.25 12.97 -7.98
N ASP A 51 -9.30 13.07 -7.19
CA ASP A 51 -9.98 11.95 -6.53
C ASP A 51 -11.46 12.30 -6.34
N PHE A 52 -12.35 11.33 -6.47
CA PHE A 52 -13.79 11.56 -6.25
C PHE A 52 -14.18 11.47 -4.77
N ASP A 53 -13.33 10.86 -3.91
CA ASP A 53 -13.59 10.71 -2.47
C ASP A 53 -13.36 12.03 -1.75
N LYS A 54 -14.48 12.67 -1.35
CA LYS A 54 -14.47 13.95 -0.64
C LYS A 54 -13.65 13.93 0.64
N ASP A 55 -13.65 12.80 1.37
CA ASP A 55 -12.91 12.69 2.63
C ASP A 55 -11.40 12.53 2.35
N ALA A 56 -11.03 11.85 1.27
CA ALA A 56 -9.64 11.78 0.83
C ALA A 56 -9.11 13.17 0.45
N ILE A 57 -9.85 13.93 -0.34
CA ILE A 57 -9.47 15.30 -0.75
C ILE A 57 -9.40 16.26 0.46
N LYS A 58 -10.31 16.15 1.44
CA LYS A 58 -10.20 16.93 2.69
C LYS A 58 -8.88 16.65 3.41
N SER A 59 -8.52 15.38 3.59
CA SER A 59 -7.23 15.00 4.19
C SER A 59 -6.06 15.46 3.34
N TYR A 60 -6.12 15.30 2.02
CA TYR A 60 -5.10 15.79 1.09
C TYR A 60 -4.85 17.28 1.30
N ASN A 61 -5.90 18.09 1.26
CA ASN A 61 -5.80 19.55 1.41
C ASN A 61 -5.25 19.94 2.79
N ALA A 62 -5.71 19.30 3.87
CA ALA A 62 -5.22 19.57 5.22
C ALA A 62 -3.74 19.22 5.40
N ILE A 63 -3.28 18.09 4.83
CA ILE A 63 -1.89 17.64 4.91
C ILE A 63 -0.97 18.53 4.10
N HIS A 64 -1.38 18.91 2.88
CA HIS A 64 -0.51 19.56 1.89
C HIS A 64 -0.69 21.08 1.81
N GLY A 65 -1.65 21.66 2.54
CA GLY A 65 -1.95 23.10 2.48
C GLY A 65 -2.49 23.54 1.11
N THR A 66 -3.31 22.71 0.48
CA THR A 66 -3.89 22.93 -0.85
C THR A 66 -5.41 23.13 -0.76
N ASN A 67 -6.04 23.40 -1.90
CA ASN A 67 -7.49 23.60 -2.00
C ASN A 67 -8.05 22.94 -3.28
N PHE A 68 -7.74 21.66 -3.48
CA PHE A 68 -8.30 20.91 -4.60
C PHE A 68 -9.75 20.49 -4.31
N GLU A 69 -10.56 20.41 -5.37
CA GLU A 69 -11.94 19.96 -5.27
C GLU A 69 -12.07 18.46 -5.61
N PRO A 70 -12.97 17.74 -4.93
CA PRO A 70 -13.26 16.36 -5.27
C PRO A 70 -13.74 16.23 -6.72
N THR A 71 -13.01 15.46 -7.52
CA THR A 71 -13.24 15.39 -8.96
C THR A 71 -13.22 13.95 -9.45
N ASP A 72 -14.30 13.53 -10.14
CA ASP A 72 -14.30 12.24 -10.84
C ASP A 72 -13.42 12.35 -12.09
N ILE A 73 -12.46 11.44 -12.23
CA ILE A 73 -11.53 11.38 -13.36
C ILE A 73 -12.25 11.32 -14.72
N LYS A 74 -13.46 10.82 -14.76
CA LYS A 74 -14.30 10.76 -15.97
C LYS A 74 -14.70 12.14 -16.49
N ASN A 75 -14.72 13.13 -15.59
CA ASN A 75 -15.07 14.52 -15.95
C ASN A 75 -13.85 15.37 -16.29
N VAL A 76 -12.64 14.86 -16.09
CA VAL A 76 -11.37 15.53 -16.43
C VAL A 76 -11.11 15.35 -17.93
N LYS A 77 -10.71 16.42 -18.61
CA LYS A 77 -10.30 16.39 -20.01
C LYS A 77 -8.77 16.41 -20.12
N GLY A 78 -8.23 16.02 -21.26
CA GLY A 78 -6.78 16.05 -21.49
C GLY A 78 -6.16 17.45 -21.28
N ASP A 79 -6.84 18.51 -21.71
CA ASP A 79 -6.38 19.89 -21.52
C ASP A 79 -6.37 20.32 -20.03
N ASP A 80 -7.20 19.71 -19.16
CA ASP A 80 -7.23 20.02 -17.72
C ASP A 80 -5.97 19.55 -16.99
N LEU A 81 -5.21 18.61 -17.58
CA LEU A 81 -3.90 18.21 -17.07
C LEU A 81 -2.91 19.41 -17.12
N GLY A 82 -3.12 20.34 -18.03
CA GLY A 82 -2.34 21.56 -18.13
C GLY A 82 -0.87 21.33 -18.46
N ILE A 83 -0.53 20.29 -19.21
CA ILE A 83 0.85 19.96 -19.57
C ILE A 83 1.28 20.94 -20.66
N VAL A 84 2.16 21.85 -20.28
CA VAL A 84 2.74 22.89 -21.13
C VAL A 84 4.18 23.16 -20.71
N ASP A 85 4.98 23.80 -21.55
CA ASP A 85 6.38 24.15 -21.23
C ASP A 85 7.22 22.91 -20.79
N VAL A 86 7.08 21.78 -21.49
CA VAL A 86 7.80 20.53 -21.21
C VAL A 86 9.33 20.66 -21.27
N ASP A 87 9.82 21.74 -21.90
CA ASP A 87 11.24 22.10 -21.88
C ASP A 87 11.70 22.67 -20.54
N LYS A 88 10.80 23.27 -19.75
CA LYS A 88 11.11 23.91 -18.46
C LYS A 88 10.78 23.02 -17.28
N TYR A 89 9.76 22.18 -17.39
CA TYR A 89 9.24 21.37 -16.29
C TYR A 89 9.25 19.88 -16.64
N GLU A 90 9.42 19.06 -15.59
CA GLU A 90 9.23 17.61 -15.64
C GLU A 90 7.83 17.29 -15.14
N TYR A 91 6.97 16.78 -15.99
CA TYR A 91 5.65 16.33 -15.60
C TYR A 91 5.70 14.87 -15.17
N VAL A 92 5.43 14.63 -13.91
CA VAL A 92 5.29 13.29 -13.34
C VAL A 92 3.81 13.04 -13.08
N LEU A 93 3.20 12.13 -13.83
CA LEU A 93 1.82 11.72 -13.64
C LEU A 93 1.77 10.40 -12.88
N THR A 94 1.12 10.40 -11.72
CA THR A 94 0.94 9.20 -10.92
C THR A 94 -0.52 8.74 -10.99
N TYR A 95 -0.74 7.40 -10.96
CA TYR A 95 -2.09 6.86 -11.02
C TYR A 95 -2.18 5.51 -10.32
N SER A 96 -3.05 5.45 -9.30
CA SER A 96 -3.32 4.25 -8.51
C SER A 96 -4.82 3.93 -8.61
N PHE A 97 -5.23 3.44 -9.77
CA PHE A 97 -6.64 3.20 -10.06
C PHE A 97 -7.26 2.14 -9.12
N PRO A 98 -8.58 2.18 -8.89
CA PRO A 98 -9.24 1.32 -7.91
C PRO A 98 -9.03 -0.17 -8.15
N ARG A 99 -8.61 -0.90 -7.11
CA ARG A 99 -8.25 -2.33 -7.13
C ARG A 99 -9.40 -3.30 -6.83
N GLN A 100 -10.60 -2.79 -6.55
CA GLN A 100 -11.71 -3.60 -6.00
C GLN A 100 -12.15 -4.74 -6.93
N SER A 101 -12.06 -4.55 -8.23
CA SER A 101 -12.39 -5.59 -9.22
C SER A 101 -11.24 -6.55 -9.51
N LEU A 102 -10.00 -6.25 -9.04
CA LEU A 102 -8.80 -7.07 -9.22
C LEU A 102 -8.53 -7.95 -8.00
N SER A 103 -8.83 -7.46 -6.78
CA SER A 103 -8.43 -8.14 -5.54
C SER A 103 -9.16 -9.46 -5.32
N TRP A 104 -8.51 -10.37 -4.56
CA TRP A 104 -9.09 -11.64 -4.14
C TRP A 104 -10.37 -11.49 -3.31
N SER A 105 -10.51 -10.38 -2.59
CA SER A 105 -11.66 -10.06 -1.76
C SER A 105 -12.79 -9.37 -2.54
N GLY A 106 -12.60 -9.03 -3.82
CA GLY A 106 -13.58 -8.35 -4.67
C GLY A 106 -14.32 -9.29 -5.62
N LEU A 107 -15.18 -8.71 -6.47
CA LEU A 107 -15.99 -9.41 -7.45
C LEU A 107 -15.17 -10.08 -8.57
N ARG A 108 -13.85 -9.90 -8.60
CA ARG A 108 -12.93 -10.43 -9.62
C ARG A 108 -13.37 -10.13 -11.07
N ALA A 109 -14.07 -9.03 -11.29
CA ALA A 109 -14.58 -8.64 -12.60
C ALA A 109 -13.49 -8.15 -13.58
N GLY A 110 -12.23 -8.00 -13.09
CA GLY A 110 -11.09 -7.58 -13.90
C GLY A 110 -11.09 -6.08 -14.21
N MET A 111 -10.23 -5.71 -15.16
CA MET A 111 -10.06 -4.32 -15.63
C MET A 111 -10.33 -4.18 -17.15
N LYS A 112 -11.13 -5.08 -17.71
CA LYS A 112 -11.45 -5.11 -19.14
C LYS A 112 -11.96 -3.75 -19.62
N LYS A 113 -11.45 -3.28 -20.75
CA LYS A 113 -11.85 -2.02 -21.38
C LYS A 113 -13.35 -2.04 -21.68
N GLY A 114 -14.07 -0.98 -21.31
CA GLY A 114 -15.51 -0.88 -21.49
C GLY A 114 -16.37 -1.70 -20.52
N SER A 115 -15.77 -2.36 -19.51
CA SER A 115 -16.52 -3.21 -18.56
C SER A 115 -17.36 -2.43 -17.54
N GLY A 116 -17.19 -1.11 -17.43
CA GLY A 116 -17.81 -0.29 -16.40
C GLY A 116 -17.35 -0.59 -14.97
N THR A 117 -16.38 -1.49 -14.77
CA THR A 117 -15.84 -1.83 -13.46
C THR A 117 -15.02 -0.68 -12.90
N ARG A 118 -14.86 -0.64 -11.55
CA ARG A 118 -14.01 0.38 -10.92
C ARG A 118 -12.55 0.24 -11.34
N SER A 119 -12.04 -0.96 -11.55
CA SER A 119 -10.66 -1.17 -12.04
C SER A 119 -10.53 -0.82 -13.53
N GLY A 120 -11.64 -0.72 -14.26
CA GLY A 120 -11.69 -0.19 -15.63
C GLY A 120 -11.40 1.32 -15.73
N LEU A 121 -11.29 2.04 -14.59
CA LEU A 121 -10.85 3.44 -14.58
C LEU A 121 -9.39 3.64 -15.03
N LEU A 122 -8.60 2.58 -15.19
CA LEU A 122 -7.33 2.63 -15.91
C LEU A 122 -7.49 3.24 -17.31
N TRP A 123 -8.58 2.93 -18.00
CA TRP A 123 -8.83 3.40 -19.37
C TRP A 123 -9.21 4.89 -19.44
N GLU A 124 -9.53 5.52 -18.30
CA GLU A 124 -9.63 6.98 -18.23
C GLU A 124 -8.23 7.63 -18.31
N VAL A 125 -7.20 6.99 -17.78
CA VAL A 125 -5.82 7.45 -17.95
C VAL A 125 -5.41 7.34 -19.42
N GLU A 126 -5.79 6.25 -20.12
CA GLU A 126 -5.59 6.12 -21.58
C GLU A 126 -6.26 7.26 -22.33
N ARG A 127 -7.51 7.59 -21.99
CA ARG A 127 -8.26 8.68 -22.61
C ARG A 127 -7.54 10.02 -22.41
N LEU A 128 -7.13 10.33 -21.18
CA LEU A 128 -6.43 11.57 -20.87
C LEU A 128 -5.11 11.69 -21.63
N LEU A 129 -4.30 10.61 -21.68
CA LEU A 129 -3.05 10.57 -22.44
C LEU A 129 -3.26 10.62 -23.96
N THR A 130 -4.46 10.36 -24.44
CA THR A 130 -4.82 10.47 -25.85
C THR A 130 -5.31 11.89 -26.20
N GLU A 131 -6.03 12.52 -25.29
CA GLU A 131 -6.60 13.85 -25.46
C GLU A 131 -5.59 14.99 -25.24
N THR A 132 -4.60 14.77 -24.37
CA THR A 132 -3.60 15.82 -24.08
C THR A 132 -2.68 16.08 -25.27
N LYS A 133 -2.28 17.35 -25.46
CA LYS A 133 -1.38 17.75 -26.55
C LYS A 133 0.07 17.35 -26.29
N GLU A 134 0.51 17.54 -25.06
CA GLU A 134 1.85 17.17 -24.60
C GLU A 134 1.76 16.04 -23.59
N LEU A 135 2.72 15.12 -23.63
CA LEU A 135 2.73 13.95 -22.73
C LEU A 135 3.60 14.22 -21.49
N PRO A 136 3.20 13.72 -20.31
CA PRO A 136 4.08 13.75 -19.15
C PRO A 136 5.32 12.87 -19.41
N GLN A 137 6.51 13.33 -18.97
CA GLN A 137 7.76 12.61 -19.21
C GLN A 137 7.83 11.30 -18.42
N VAL A 138 7.24 11.27 -17.22
CA VAL A 138 7.24 10.11 -16.35
C VAL A 138 5.82 9.76 -15.90
N LEU A 139 5.49 8.47 -15.99
CA LEU A 139 4.28 7.92 -15.41
C LEU A 139 4.66 6.95 -14.27
N VAL A 140 3.97 7.01 -13.14
CA VAL A 140 4.17 6.08 -12.03
C VAL A 140 2.83 5.47 -11.62
N MET A 141 2.72 4.14 -11.76
CA MET A 141 1.55 3.36 -11.34
C MET A 141 1.86 2.59 -10.06
N GLU A 142 0.89 2.52 -9.15
CA GLU A 142 0.84 1.50 -8.10
C GLU A 142 -0.47 0.74 -8.15
N ASN A 143 -0.42 -0.58 -7.96
CA ASN A 143 -1.63 -1.40 -7.81
C ASN A 143 -1.32 -2.71 -7.07
N VAL A 144 -2.36 -3.52 -6.85
CA VAL A 144 -2.21 -4.89 -6.34
C VAL A 144 -1.53 -5.78 -7.39
N ILE A 145 -0.75 -6.79 -6.95
CA ILE A 145 -0.04 -7.71 -7.85
C ILE A 145 -0.96 -8.47 -8.83
N GLN A 146 -2.26 -8.55 -8.49
CA GLN A 146 -3.25 -9.16 -9.37
C GLN A 146 -3.43 -8.41 -10.70
N VAL A 147 -2.93 -7.19 -10.83
CA VAL A 147 -2.98 -6.41 -12.09
C VAL A 147 -2.33 -7.18 -13.25
N HIS A 148 -1.26 -7.92 -12.98
CA HIS A 148 -0.52 -8.70 -13.96
C HIS A 148 -0.61 -10.24 -13.76
N ASN A 149 -1.60 -10.73 -12.97
CA ASN A 149 -1.83 -12.17 -12.89
C ASN A 149 -2.32 -12.73 -14.24
N PRO A 150 -2.27 -14.05 -14.48
CA PRO A 150 -2.65 -14.64 -15.77
C PRO A 150 -4.03 -14.22 -16.30
N LYS A 151 -5.00 -13.99 -15.41
CA LYS A 151 -6.35 -13.56 -15.77
C LYS A 151 -6.40 -12.13 -16.30
N ASN A 152 -5.64 -11.23 -15.70
CA ASN A 152 -5.64 -9.80 -16.02
C ASN A 152 -4.50 -9.41 -16.98
N MET A 153 -3.55 -10.32 -17.22
CA MET A 153 -2.40 -10.07 -18.10
C MET A 153 -2.80 -9.60 -19.52
N PRO A 154 -3.86 -10.14 -20.17
CA PRO A 154 -4.26 -9.62 -21.47
C PRO A 154 -4.60 -8.13 -21.47
N ASP A 155 -5.36 -7.66 -20.47
CA ASP A 155 -5.69 -6.24 -20.34
C ASP A 155 -4.47 -5.41 -19.94
N PHE A 156 -3.59 -5.94 -19.08
CA PHE A 156 -2.35 -5.29 -18.72
C PHE A 156 -1.41 -5.14 -19.92
N GLN A 157 -1.33 -6.15 -20.79
CA GLN A 157 -0.55 -6.08 -22.01
C GLN A 157 -1.09 -5.04 -22.99
N LEU A 158 -2.43 -4.91 -23.12
CA LEU A 158 -3.04 -3.83 -23.90
C LEU A 158 -2.61 -2.46 -23.39
N TRP A 159 -2.55 -2.29 -22.06
CA TRP A 159 -2.07 -1.07 -21.44
C TRP A 159 -0.60 -0.78 -21.75
N LEU A 160 0.28 -1.79 -21.61
CA LEU A 160 1.70 -1.66 -21.97
C LEU A 160 1.88 -1.28 -23.44
N ASN A 161 1.19 -1.95 -24.34
CA ASN A 161 1.24 -1.69 -25.80
C ASN A 161 0.77 -0.25 -26.11
N PHE A 162 -0.29 0.21 -25.45
CA PHE A 162 -0.74 1.60 -25.60
C PHE A 162 0.35 2.59 -25.21
N LEU A 163 0.96 2.42 -24.03
CA LEU A 163 2.05 3.30 -23.58
C LEU A 163 3.26 3.25 -24.53
N GLU A 164 3.63 2.08 -25.01
CA GLU A 164 4.69 1.93 -26.02
C GLU A 164 4.36 2.65 -27.32
N SER A 165 3.09 2.61 -27.77
CA SER A 165 2.64 3.35 -28.95
C SER A 165 2.71 4.86 -28.79
N LYS A 166 2.71 5.35 -27.54
CA LYS A 166 2.92 6.77 -27.19
C LYS A 166 4.39 7.14 -27.00
N GLY A 167 5.31 6.18 -27.12
CA GLY A 167 6.76 6.40 -26.99
C GLY A 167 7.32 6.14 -25.60
N TYR A 168 6.55 5.56 -24.68
CA TYR A 168 7.04 5.19 -23.35
C TYR A 168 7.80 3.86 -23.36
N LYS A 169 8.82 3.78 -22.50
CA LYS A 169 9.43 2.53 -22.05
C LYS A 169 8.90 2.16 -20.68
N ASN A 170 8.39 0.94 -20.54
CA ASN A 170 7.70 0.47 -19.35
C ASN A 170 8.59 -0.46 -18.51
N PHE A 171 8.65 -0.21 -17.22
CA PHE A 171 9.35 -1.04 -16.22
C PHE A 171 8.38 -1.33 -15.10
N TYR A 172 8.23 -2.58 -14.68
CA TYR A 172 7.39 -2.90 -13.53
C TYR A 172 8.02 -3.98 -12.64
N ALA A 173 7.74 -3.89 -11.34
CA ALA A 173 8.21 -4.84 -10.33
C ALA A 173 7.23 -4.91 -9.16
N ASP A 174 7.22 -6.06 -8.50
CA ASP A 174 6.49 -6.25 -7.24
C ASP A 174 7.42 -5.90 -6.07
N LEU A 175 7.03 -4.90 -5.28
CA LEU A 175 7.78 -4.44 -4.12
C LEU A 175 7.00 -4.72 -2.84
N ASN A 176 7.70 -5.20 -1.80
CA ASN A 176 7.08 -5.47 -0.51
C ASN A 176 7.49 -4.39 0.51
N ALA A 177 6.50 -3.78 1.17
CA ALA A 177 6.73 -2.72 2.15
C ALA A 177 7.70 -3.13 3.28
N LYS A 178 7.73 -4.41 3.67
CA LYS A 178 8.66 -4.90 4.70
C LYS A 178 10.14 -4.76 4.29
N ASP A 179 10.42 -4.82 3.00
CA ASP A 179 11.79 -4.70 2.49
C ASP A 179 12.27 -3.23 2.53
N PHE A 180 11.34 -2.28 2.72
CA PHE A 180 11.55 -0.84 2.86
C PHE A 180 11.30 -0.35 4.30
N ASN A 181 11.66 -1.16 5.28
CA ASN A 181 11.63 -0.85 6.71
C ASN A 181 10.24 -0.54 7.29
N LEU A 182 9.19 -1.17 6.75
CA LEU A 182 7.87 -1.17 7.35
C LEU A 182 7.51 -2.56 7.89
N ALA A 183 7.05 -2.65 9.14
CA ALA A 183 6.61 -3.91 9.72
C ALA A 183 5.25 -4.36 9.14
N GLN A 184 5.11 -4.30 7.81
CA GLN A 184 3.89 -4.68 7.08
C GLN A 184 4.22 -5.54 5.86
N ASN A 185 3.64 -6.72 5.77
CA ASN A 185 3.72 -7.57 4.59
C ASN A 185 2.71 -7.10 3.55
N ARG A 186 3.12 -6.13 2.71
CA ARG A 186 2.29 -5.48 1.69
C ARG A 186 3.02 -5.47 0.36
N ILE A 187 2.72 -6.46 -0.49
CA ILE A 187 3.29 -6.55 -1.84
C ILE A 187 2.40 -5.77 -2.80
N ARG A 188 3.01 -4.93 -3.62
CA ARG A 188 2.34 -4.12 -4.65
C ARG A 188 3.16 -4.09 -5.94
N CYS A 189 2.47 -4.10 -7.05
CA CYS A 189 3.05 -3.83 -8.36
C CYS A 189 3.25 -2.33 -8.52
N PHE A 190 4.48 -1.94 -8.78
CA PHE A 190 4.85 -0.59 -9.21
C PHE A 190 5.26 -0.64 -10.67
N MET A 191 4.84 0.35 -11.44
CA MET A 191 5.30 0.52 -12.82
C MET A 191 5.75 1.95 -13.03
N VAL A 192 6.91 2.11 -13.63
CA VAL A 192 7.48 3.38 -14.08
C VAL A 192 7.55 3.34 -15.59
N SER A 193 6.93 4.30 -16.25
CA SER A 193 6.96 4.45 -17.70
C SER A 193 7.60 5.78 -18.04
N ILE A 194 8.62 5.77 -18.87
CA ILE A 194 9.46 6.93 -19.19
C ILE A 194 9.35 7.21 -20.69
N LEU A 195 9.05 8.46 -21.02
CA LEU A 195 8.96 8.91 -22.40
C LEU A 195 10.36 9.00 -23.02
N GLY A 196 10.57 8.29 -24.12
CA GLY A 196 11.86 8.21 -24.80
C GLY A 196 12.59 6.90 -24.54
N ASP A 197 13.88 6.84 -24.97
CA ASP A 197 14.68 5.60 -24.95
C ASP A 197 15.65 5.57 -23.77
N TYR A 198 15.10 5.39 -22.58
CA TYR A 198 15.81 5.36 -21.30
C TYR A 198 15.67 4.01 -20.61
N THR A 199 16.49 3.79 -19.58
CA THR A 199 16.35 2.69 -18.62
C THR A 199 15.92 3.19 -17.25
N TYR A 200 15.33 2.29 -16.47
CA TYR A 200 14.99 2.50 -15.06
C TYR A 200 15.24 1.21 -14.29
N THR A 201 15.82 1.31 -13.11
CA THR A 201 16.07 0.17 -12.23
C THR A 201 15.30 0.38 -10.94
N PHE A 202 14.49 -0.59 -10.54
CA PHE A 202 13.76 -0.53 -9.28
C PHE A 202 14.69 -0.60 -8.06
N PRO A 203 14.35 0.14 -6.98
CA PRO A 203 15.14 0.13 -5.76
C PRO A 203 15.16 -1.26 -5.13
N LYS A 204 16.30 -1.60 -4.54
CA LYS A 204 16.42 -2.75 -3.63
C LYS A 204 16.13 -2.28 -2.21
N GLY A 205 15.27 -3.01 -1.50
CA GLY A 205 14.99 -2.70 -0.11
C GLY A 205 16.17 -2.99 0.81
N ASN A 206 16.24 -2.27 1.93
CA ASN A 206 17.30 -2.43 2.96
C ASN A 206 16.90 -3.38 4.09
N GLY A 207 15.73 -4.02 3.98
CA GLY A 207 15.18 -4.91 5.00
C GLY A 207 14.46 -4.18 6.13
N LEU A 208 13.97 -4.96 7.10
CA LEU A 208 13.21 -4.48 8.25
C LEU A 208 14.13 -4.35 9.48
N THR A 209 14.26 -3.15 10.03
CA THR A 209 14.95 -2.88 11.30
C THR A 209 13.98 -2.46 12.41
N LYS A 210 12.82 -1.88 12.04
CA LYS A 210 11.77 -1.46 12.96
C LYS A 210 11.04 -2.66 13.55
N THR A 211 10.59 -2.50 14.79
CA THR A 211 9.78 -3.45 15.54
C THR A 211 8.33 -3.01 15.60
N LEU A 212 7.43 -3.83 16.14
CA LEU A 212 6.03 -3.42 16.32
C LEU A 212 5.91 -2.21 17.26
N ASP A 213 6.79 -2.10 18.26
CA ASP A 213 6.77 -1.01 19.24
C ASP A 213 6.99 0.37 18.60
N ASP A 214 7.72 0.44 17.50
CA ASP A 214 7.94 1.70 16.77
C ASP A 214 6.64 2.27 16.13
N TYR A 215 5.57 1.48 16.08
CA TYR A 215 4.29 1.87 15.47
C TYR A 215 3.16 2.03 16.48
N LEU A 216 3.29 1.41 17.65
CA LEU A 216 2.23 1.37 18.65
C LEU A 216 2.19 2.64 19.50
N GLU A 217 1.02 3.00 19.99
CA GLU A 217 0.82 4.08 20.94
C GLU A 217 0.98 3.55 22.37
N ASP A 218 1.66 4.30 23.25
CA ASP A 218 1.87 3.94 24.65
C ASP A 218 0.56 3.89 25.45
N LYS A 219 -0.37 4.75 25.10
CA LYS A 219 -1.68 4.86 25.75
C LYS A 219 -2.78 4.88 24.69
N VAL A 220 -3.71 3.97 24.82
CA VAL A 220 -4.83 3.79 23.89
C VAL A 220 -6.13 3.83 24.68
N ASP A 221 -7.15 4.54 24.15
CA ASP A 221 -8.46 4.65 24.76
C ASP A 221 -9.13 3.26 24.92
N ALA A 222 -9.89 3.11 26.02
CA ALA A 222 -10.55 1.85 26.35
C ALA A 222 -11.51 1.36 25.25
N SER A 223 -12.06 2.25 24.44
CA SER A 223 -12.97 1.91 23.33
C SER A 223 -12.33 1.08 22.21
N TYR A 224 -11.00 1.03 22.15
CA TYR A 224 -10.29 0.17 21.20
C TYR A 224 -10.16 -1.28 21.68
N TYR A 225 -10.35 -1.56 22.96
CA TYR A 225 -10.32 -2.92 23.49
C TYR A 225 -11.61 -3.64 23.17
N LEU A 226 -11.50 -4.93 22.86
CA LEU A 226 -12.69 -5.76 22.67
C LEU A 226 -13.38 -6.01 24.00
N GLU A 227 -14.70 -6.22 23.96
CA GLU A 227 -15.47 -6.64 25.14
C GLU A 227 -14.84 -7.89 25.81
N PRO A 228 -14.74 -7.95 27.15
CA PRO A 228 -14.06 -9.03 27.87
C PRO A 228 -14.49 -10.44 27.42
N SER A 229 -15.81 -10.66 27.31
CA SER A 229 -16.36 -11.95 26.88
C SER A 229 -15.88 -12.37 25.48
N ARG A 230 -15.72 -11.40 24.58
CA ARG A 230 -15.21 -11.62 23.22
C ARG A 230 -13.71 -11.87 23.22
N GLN A 231 -12.96 -11.16 24.06
CA GLN A 231 -11.52 -11.39 24.23
C GLN A 231 -11.28 -12.81 24.72
N ASP A 232 -11.97 -13.23 25.80
CA ASP A 232 -11.84 -14.57 26.41
C ASP A 232 -12.16 -15.68 25.41
N ALA A 233 -13.23 -15.52 24.63
CA ALA A 233 -13.59 -16.47 23.59
C ALA A 233 -12.52 -16.61 22.51
N MET A 234 -11.99 -15.48 22.03
CA MET A 234 -10.95 -15.48 21.00
C MET A 234 -9.60 -16.02 21.50
N ILE A 235 -9.22 -15.69 22.74
CA ILE A 235 -7.99 -16.18 23.37
C ILE A 235 -8.10 -17.69 23.63
N ARG A 236 -9.25 -18.18 24.12
CA ARG A 236 -9.51 -19.61 24.33
C ARG A 236 -9.40 -20.38 23.03
N ASP A 237 -10.11 -19.95 21.97
CA ASP A 237 -10.03 -20.55 20.64
C ASP A 237 -8.58 -20.60 20.12
N LEU A 238 -7.82 -19.51 20.33
CA LEU A 238 -6.43 -19.49 19.94
C LEU A 238 -5.59 -20.50 20.72
N LYS A 239 -5.74 -20.58 22.07
CA LYS A 239 -5.04 -21.55 22.92
C LYS A 239 -5.37 -23.00 22.53
N ASP A 240 -6.64 -23.29 22.23
CA ASP A 240 -7.09 -24.62 21.80
C ASP A 240 -6.46 -25.06 20.47
N ARG A 241 -6.26 -24.09 19.54
CA ARG A 241 -5.69 -24.38 18.21
C ARG A 241 -4.16 -24.49 18.19
N ILE A 242 -3.46 -23.75 19.03
CA ILE A 242 -1.99 -23.70 19.04
C ILE A 242 -1.36 -24.40 20.24
N GLY A 243 -2.18 -24.98 21.16
CA GLY A 243 -1.78 -25.62 22.41
C GLY A 243 -1.92 -24.70 23.62
N THR A 244 -2.01 -25.30 24.80
CA THR A 244 -2.31 -24.62 26.07
C THR A 244 -1.22 -23.65 26.55
N THR A 245 -0.03 -23.75 25.99
CA THR A 245 1.10 -22.93 26.37
C THR A 245 1.52 -22.07 25.17
N ILE A 246 1.03 -20.82 25.12
CA ILE A 246 1.64 -19.81 24.28
C ILE A 246 2.94 -19.43 24.99
N VAL A 247 4.03 -20.13 24.69
CA VAL A 247 5.34 -19.75 25.21
C VAL A 247 5.95 -18.73 24.30
N GLU A 248 6.17 -17.57 24.88
CA GLU A 248 6.61 -16.37 24.19
C GLU A 248 8.14 -16.34 24.13
N ASP A 249 8.70 -16.56 22.96
CA ASP A 249 10.08 -16.16 22.69
C ASP A 249 10.10 -14.87 21.86
N PHE A 250 10.30 -13.77 22.56
CA PHE A 250 10.42 -12.43 21.98
C PHE A 250 11.84 -12.15 21.57
N TYR A 251 12.40 -12.95 20.74
CA TYR A 251 13.50 -12.48 19.91
C TYR A 251 12.89 -11.78 18.70
N GLN A 252 12.65 -10.49 18.82
CA GLN A 252 12.46 -9.61 17.67
C GLN A 252 13.79 -9.46 16.93
N THR A 253 14.31 -10.55 16.44
CA THR A 253 15.33 -10.52 15.41
C THR A 253 14.63 -10.63 14.05
N VAL A 254 15.30 -10.20 13.01
CA VAL A 254 14.95 -10.27 11.58
C VAL A 254 14.36 -11.64 11.10
N ARG A 255 14.25 -12.62 11.97
CA ARG A 255 13.78 -14.00 11.71
C ARG A 255 12.36 -14.32 12.17
N GLY A 256 11.61 -13.37 12.74
CA GLY A 256 10.22 -13.55 13.17
C GLY A 256 10.05 -14.22 14.54
N ASN A 257 8.83 -14.12 15.09
CA ASN A 257 8.46 -14.74 16.37
C ASN A 257 8.44 -16.25 16.24
N ARG A 258 9.02 -16.97 17.21
CA ARG A 258 8.95 -18.43 17.32
C ARG A 258 7.92 -18.82 18.38
N TYR A 259 7.06 -19.75 18.04
CA TYR A 259 6.14 -20.37 18.97
C TYR A 259 6.69 -21.75 19.39
N TYR A 260 6.74 -22.01 20.69
CA TYR A 260 7.16 -23.29 21.24
C TYR A 260 5.97 -23.99 21.89
N GLN A 261 5.75 -25.25 21.57
CA GLN A 261 4.62 -26.02 22.10
C GLN A 261 4.88 -26.69 23.44
N GLU A 262 6.13 -27.04 23.80
CA GLU A 262 6.42 -27.85 24.99
C GLU A 262 7.60 -27.40 25.87
N THR A 263 8.54 -26.64 25.35
CA THR A 263 9.70 -26.16 26.12
C THR A 263 10.05 -24.72 25.79
N ALA A 264 10.20 -23.90 26.85
CA ALA A 264 10.65 -22.52 26.69
C ALA A 264 12.18 -22.44 26.60
N PRO A 265 12.76 -21.60 25.74
CA PRO A 265 14.18 -21.30 25.80
C PRO A 265 14.53 -20.55 27.09
N THR A 266 15.81 -20.54 27.45
CA THR A 266 16.33 -19.89 28.67
C THR A 266 15.83 -18.46 28.82
N LEU A 267 15.21 -18.14 29.95
CA LEU A 267 14.66 -16.84 30.28
C LEU A 267 15.74 -15.75 30.25
N ARG A 268 15.56 -14.68 29.48
CA ARG A 268 16.40 -13.49 29.51
C ARG A 268 15.73 -12.36 30.31
N ALA A 269 16.54 -11.50 30.95
CA ALA A 269 16.09 -10.54 31.95
C ALA A 269 15.21 -9.38 31.44
N GLU A 270 15.13 -9.13 30.13
CA GLU A 270 14.35 -8.04 29.53
C GLU A 270 13.27 -8.60 28.60
N ARG A 271 12.08 -8.84 29.14
CA ARG A 271 10.93 -9.31 28.35
C ARG A 271 9.78 -8.31 28.42
N HIS A 272 9.41 -7.79 27.29
CA HIS A 272 8.32 -6.82 27.13
C HIS A 272 6.94 -7.44 26.88
N GLY A 273 6.71 -8.70 27.20
CA GLY A 273 5.42 -9.41 26.98
C GLY A 273 5.06 -9.65 25.49
N LEU A 274 3.98 -10.40 25.24
CA LEU A 274 3.52 -10.72 23.88
C LEU A 274 2.93 -9.51 23.17
N LYS A 275 3.42 -9.21 21.96
CA LYS A 275 2.82 -8.25 21.04
C LYS A 275 2.74 -8.86 19.65
N VAL A 276 1.56 -9.28 19.22
CA VAL A 276 1.33 -9.90 17.91
C VAL A 276 0.16 -9.25 17.22
N ILE A 277 0.35 -8.86 15.99
CA ILE A 277 -0.76 -8.40 15.15
C ILE A 277 -1.52 -9.62 14.64
N CYS A 278 -2.83 -9.62 14.85
CA CYS A 278 -3.74 -10.68 14.46
C CYS A 278 -4.77 -10.17 13.44
N ALA A 279 -5.21 -11.04 12.55
CA ALA A 279 -6.41 -10.84 11.79
C ALA A 279 -7.59 -11.57 12.46
N SER A 280 -8.78 -10.93 12.48
CA SER A 280 -10.02 -11.62 12.85
C SER A 280 -10.66 -12.18 11.58
N ARG A 281 -10.76 -13.51 11.46
CA ARG A 281 -11.32 -14.18 10.28
C ARG A 281 -12.53 -15.03 10.65
N GLY A 282 -13.62 -14.90 9.89
CA GLY A 282 -14.73 -15.84 9.97
C GLY A 282 -14.32 -17.20 9.38
N ARG A 283 -14.47 -18.27 10.15
CA ARG A 283 -14.23 -19.67 9.71
C ARG A 283 -15.49 -20.49 9.92
N ILE A 284 -15.71 -21.45 9.02
CA ILE A 284 -16.76 -22.47 9.18
C ILE A 284 -16.12 -23.65 9.90
N ILE A 285 -16.70 -24.09 11.03
CA ILE A 285 -16.11 -25.13 11.87
C ILE A 285 -16.20 -26.52 11.23
N GLU A 286 -17.23 -26.80 10.43
CA GLU A 286 -17.53 -28.13 9.95
C GLU A 286 -17.01 -28.51 8.55
N ASN A 287 -16.50 -27.56 7.77
CA ASN A 287 -15.93 -27.89 6.44
C ASN A 287 -14.86 -26.90 6.02
N LYS A 288 -13.62 -27.36 5.98
CA LYS A 288 -12.44 -26.55 5.61
C LYS A 288 -12.44 -26.02 4.16
N GLU A 289 -13.34 -26.46 3.29
CA GLU A 289 -13.24 -26.25 1.85
C GLU A 289 -14.34 -25.38 1.20
N LEU A 290 -15.46 -25.12 1.87
CA LEU A 290 -16.56 -24.37 1.23
C LEU A 290 -16.91 -23.07 1.97
N ARG A 291 -16.64 -21.96 1.33
CA ARG A 291 -17.34 -20.70 1.58
C ARG A 291 -18.72 -20.86 0.96
N VAL A 292 -19.76 -20.71 1.79
CA VAL A 292 -21.17 -20.56 1.43
C VAL A 292 -22.03 -21.77 1.72
N ASN A 293 -22.85 -21.61 2.76
CA ASN A 293 -24.31 -21.84 2.73
C ASN A 293 -24.92 -21.22 4.00
N GLU A 294 -26.12 -20.68 3.91
CA GLU A 294 -26.81 -19.89 4.93
C GLU A 294 -27.08 -20.59 6.27
N SER A 295 -26.73 -21.86 6.41
CA SER A 295 -26.86 -22.66 7.64
C SER A 295 -25.56 -22.91 8.41
N SER A 296 -24.41 -22.37 7.95
CA SER A 296 -23.12 -22.62 8.59
C SER A 296 -22.87 -21.60 9.71
N THR A 297 -22.51 -22.11 10.90
CA THR A 297 -22.14 -21.30 12.06
C THR A 297 -20.75 -20.70 11.83
N TRP A 298 -20.68 -19.42 11.61
CA TRP A 298 -19.42 -18.69 11.44
C TRP A 298 -18.84 -18.35 12.81
N THR A 299 -17.62 -18.76 13.07
CA THR A 299 -16.85 -18.35 14.26
C THR A 299 -15.73 -17.39 13.86
N GLN A 300 -15.61 -16.30 14.61
CA GLN A 300 -14.50 -15.37 14.45
C GLN A 300 -13.24 -15.93 15.12
N GLN A 301 -12.20 -16.16 14.36
CA GLN A 301 -10.92 -16.70 14.86
C GLN A 301 -9.82 -15.66 14.77
N LEU A 302 -8.95 -15.60 15.78
CA LEU A 302 -7.70 -14.86 15.74
C LEU A 302 -6.66 -15.65 14.92
N GLU A 303 -6.12 -15.01 13.92
CA GLU A 303 -5.01 -15.54 13.12
C GLU A 303 -3.77 -14.67 13.36
N PRO A 304 -2.84 -15.11 14.24
CA PRO A 304 -1.62 -14.37 14.52
C PRO A 304 -0.71 -14.33 13.30
N ASN A 305 -0.08 -13.19 13.06
CA ASN A 305 0.96 -13.07 12.05
C ASN A 305 2.29 -13.60 12.62
N LYS A 306 2.88 -14.57 11.95
CA LYS A 306 4.07 -15.30 12.43
C LYS A 306 5.40 -14.53 12.24
N CYS A 307 5.41 -13.36 11.62
CA CYS A 307 6.64 -12.71 11.15
C CYS A 307 7.00 -11.40 11.88
N GLY A 308 6.39 -11.07 13.03
CA GLY A 308 6.62 -9.77 13.69
C GLY A 308 6.18 -8.57 12.82
N THR A 309 5.31 -8.80 11.86
CA THR A 309 4.79 -7.78 10.94
C THR A 309 3.27 -7.80 10.96
N THR A 310 2.63 -6.79 10.40
CA THR A 310 1.21 -6.87 10.08
C THR A 310 1.02 -7.54 8.71
N ASN A 311 -0.17 -8.12 8.48
CA ASN A 311 -0.65 -8.34 7.13
C ASN A 311 -0.92 -6.99 6.46
N THR A 312 -1.19 -7.01 5.14
CA THR A 312 -1.68 -5.81 4.46
C THR A 312 -2.86 -5.22 5.23
N LEU A 313 -2.72 -3.98 5.71
CA LEU A 313 -3.81 -3.28 6.38
C LEU A 313 -5.02 -3.19 5.46
N THR A 314 -6.19 -3.50 6.01
CA THR A 314 -7.47 -3.39 5.31
C THR A 314 -8.15 -2.07 5.61
N THR A 315 -9.19 -1.75 4.87
CA THR A 315 -10.04 -0.57 5.13
C THR A 315 -10.99 -0.76 6.31
N VAL A 316 -10.94 -1.93 6.95
CA VAL A 316 -11.86 -2.35 8.03
C VAL A 316 -11.08 -2.53 9.32
N ALA A 317 -11.37 -1.71 10.32
CA ALA A 317 -10.65 -1.68 11.61
C ALA A 317 -10.60 -3.04 12.31
N LYS A 318 -11.69 -3.81 12.29
CA LYS A 318 -11.81 -5.11 12.96
C LYS A 318 -10.87 -6.20 12.41
N ASP A 319 -10.23 -5.97 11.26
CA ASP A 319 -9.31 -6.94 10.64
C ASP A 319 -7.87 -6.79 11.14
N ASN A 320 -7.58 -5.73 11.91
CA ASN A 320 -6.25 -5.42 12.41
C ASN A 320 -6.30 -5.34 13.94
N LEU A 321 -6.05 -6.47 14.59
CA LEU A 321 -6.09 -6.61 16.04
C LEU A 321 -4.67 -6.77 16.59
N LEU A 322 -4.44 -6.22 17.78
CA LEU A 322 -3.22 -6.43 18.56
C LEU A 322 -3.55 -7.33 19.75
N LEU A 323 -2.89 -8.47 19.81
CA LEU A 323 -2.86 -9.35 20.99
C LEU A 323 -1.64 -8.98 21.83
N THR A 324 -1.83 -8.64 23.08
CA THR A 324 -0.76 -8.33 24.04
C THR A 324 -0.96 -9.07 25.32
N GLY A 325 0.11 -9.31 26.07
CA GLY A 325 0.03 -9.91 27.41
C GLY A 325 1.27 -10.69 27.80
N SER A 326 1.28 -11.20 29.05
CA SER A 326 2.32 -12.05 29.62
C SER A 326 1.72 -13.00 30.65
N ASN A 327 2.38 -14.13 30.91
CA ASN A 327 2.04 -15.06 31.99
C ASN A 327 0.58 -15.54 32.02
N GLY A 328 -0.08 -15.62 30.87
CA GLY A 328 -1.47 -16.08 30.79
C GLY A 328 -2.51 -14.96 30.77
N ASP A 329 -2.15 -13.75 31.11
CA ASP A 329 -3.01 -12.56 31.02
C ASP A 329 -2.84 -11.91 29.64
N TYR A 330 -3.84 -12.07 28.78
CA TYR A 330 -3.83 -11.55 27.42
C TYR A 330 -4.98 -10.55 27.19
N THR A 331 -4.70 -9.53 26.41
CA THR A 331 -5.71 -8.58 25.97
C THR A 331 -5.70 -8.47 24.45
N VAL A 332 -6.87 -8.20 23.88
CA VAL A 332 -7.04 -8.00 22.44
C VAL A 332 -7.70 -6.65 22.20
N ARG A 333 -7.07 -5.83 21.38
CA ARG A 333 -7.62 -4.55 20.94
C ARG A 333 -7.49 -4.34 19.43
N SER A 334 -8.27 -3.43 18.90
CA SER A 334 -8.03 -2.93 17.55
C SER A 334 -6.79 -2.05 17.53
N LEU A 335 -6.05 -2.03 16.41
CA LEU A 335 -5.11 -0.95 16.16
C LEU A 335 -5.87 0.37 16.05
N THR A 336 -5.29 1.46 16.55
CA THR A 336 -5.85 2.79 16.33
C THR A 336 -5.66 3.26 14.88
N PRO A 337 -6.41 4.26 14.40
CA PRO A 337 -6.15 4.84 13.08
C PRO A 337 -4.72 5.37 12.95
N LYS A 338 -4.18 5.97 14.03
CA LYS A 338 -2.83 6.52 14.07
C LYS A 338 -1.78 5.43 13.91
N GLU A 339 -1.92 4.31 14.62
CA GLU A 339 -1.06 3.15 14.46
C GLU A 339 -1.12 2.60 13.03
N CYS A 340 -2.31 2.52 12.43
CA CYS A 340 -2.46 2.12 11.03
C CYS A 340 -1.73 3.05 10.06
N TRP A 341 -1.75 4.37 10.31
CA TRP A 341 -1.00 5.35 9.52
C TRP A 341 0.51 5.19 9.69
N ARG A 342 0.99 4.98 10.91
CA ARG A 342 2.40 4.67 11.19
C ARG A 342 2.86 3.41 10.45
N PHE A 343 2.03 2.34 10.41
CA PHE A 343 2.30 1.13 9.64
C PHE A 343 2.33 1.34 8.11
N MET A 344 1.84 2.47 7.63
CA MET A 344 1.99 2.89 6.22
C MET A 344 3.19 3.82 6.01
N GLY A 345 3.90 4.18 7.09
CA GLY A 345 5.08 5.03 7.06
C GLY A 345 4.79 6.52 7.14
N TYR A 346 3.55 6.91 7.45
CA TYR A 346 3.18 8.32 7.59
C TYR A 346 3.61 8.88 8.94
N SER A 347 3.91 10.18 8.96
CA SER A 347 4.24 10.91 10.19
C SER A 347 2.99 11.14 11.04
N ASP A 348 3.20 11.32 12.36
CA ASP A 348 2.14 11.72 13.27
C ASP A 348 1.58 13.10 12.89
N GLU A 349 2.41 14.01 12.38
CA GLU A 349 1.97 15.34 11.92
C GLU A 349 0.98 15.24 10.76
N ASP A 350 1.26 14.42 9.75
CA ASP A 350 0.35 14.20 8.62
C ASP A 350 -0.95 13.54 9.09
N TYR A 351 -0.87 12.59 10.04
CA TYR A 351 -2.04 11.99 10.66
C TYR A 351 -2.91 13.02 11.38
N GLU A 352 -2.32 13.86 12.23
CA GLU A 352 -3.07 14.87 13.01
C GLU A 352 -3.77 15.89 12.10
N LYS A 353 -3.12 16.30 11.01
CA LYS A 353 -3.75 17.15 9.99
C LYS A 353 -4.97 16.46 9.36
N ALA A 354 -4.86 15.18 8.99
CA ALA A 354 -6.00 14.43 8.46
C ALA A 354 -7.10 14.21 9.50
N ALA A 355 -6.71 13.92 10.76
CA ALA A 355 -7.64 13.69 11.87
C ALA A 355 -8.44 14.95 12.25
N SER A 356 -7.90 16.14 12.01
CA SER A 356 -8.62 17.39 12.23
C SER A 356 -9.83 17.60 11.31
N VAL A 357 -9.89 16.86 10.18
CA VAL A 357 -10.94 17.02 9.15
C VAL A 357 -11.71 15.73 8.83
N CYS A 358 -11.27 14.59 9.35
CA CYS A 358 -11.87 13.29 9.07
C CYS A 358 -12.13 12.46 10.33
N THR A 359 -13.18 11.62 10.29
CA THR A 359 -13.51 10.70 11.38
C THR A 359 -12.56 9.49 11.42
N PRO A 360 -12.42 8.79 12.57
CA PRO A 360 -11.60 7.59 12.69
C PRO A 360 -11.87 6.53 11.62
N THR A 361 -13.15 6.28 11.30
CA THR A 361 -13.53 5.32 10.25
C THR A 361 -12.95 5.70 8.87
N LYS A 362 -12.92 7.00 8.56
CA LYS A 362 -12.35 7.49 7.29
C LYS A 362 -10.83 7.38 7.28
N LEU A 363 -10.19 7.62 8.43
CA LEU A 363 -8.74 7.48 8.58
C LEU A 363 -8.28 6.02 8.41
N TYR A 364 -9.01 5.03 8.94
CA TYR A 364 -8.76 3.61 8.64
C TYR A 364 -8.88 3.29 7.15
N LYS A 365 -9.94 3.80 6.50
CA LYS A 365 -10.15 3.63 5.07
C LYS A 365 -8.99 4.21 4.27
N GLN A 366 -8.51 5.39 4.65
CA GLN A 366 -7.38 6.06 4.01
C GLN A 366 -6.09 5.24 4.17
N ALA A 367 -5.75 4.79 5.38
CA ALA A 367 -4.58 3.92 5.61
C ALA A 367 -4.64 2.63 4.75
N GLY A 368 -5.79 1.96 4.72
CA GLY A 368 -5.96 0.72 3.95
C GLY A 368 -5.82 0.91 2.43
N ASN A 369 -6.28 2.06 1.91
CA ASN A 369 -6.25 2.36 0.47
C ASN A 369 -4.92 2.98 0.01
N ALA A 370 -4.17 3.59 0.90
CA ALA A 370 -2.97 4.34 0.58
C ALA A 370 -1.78 3.46 0.15
N ILE A 371 -0.78 4.10 -0.39
CA ILE A 371 0.50 3.50 -0.78
C ILE A 371 1.45 3.51 0.43
N ALA A 372 2.28 2.49 0.58
CA ALA A 372 3.34 2.50 1.59
C ALA A 372 4.37 3.60 1.26
N LEU A 373 4.47 4.62 2.11
CA LEU A 373 5.25 5.82 1.84
C LEU A 373 6.73 5.55 1.58
N PRO A 374 7.45 4.71 2.38
CA PRO A 374 8.86 4.45 2.12
C PRO A 374 9.13 3.73 0.80
N VAL A 375 8.17 2.95 0.28
CA VAL A 375 8.31 2.32 -1.04
C VAL A 375 8.21 3.38 -2.13
N MET A 376 7.26 4.32 -2.02
CA MET A 376 7.11 5.40 -2.99
C MET A 376 8.33 6.34 -2.98
N GLU A 377 8.87 6.65 -1.78
CA GLU A 377 10.12 7.40 -1.64
C GLU A 377 11.28 6.71 -2.35
N ALA A 378 11.42 5.40 -2.16
CA ALA A 378 12.48 4.63 -2.81
C ALA A 378 12.31 4.61 -4.34
N VAL A 379 11.08 4.46 -4.87
CA VAL A 379 10.81 4.51 -6.31
C VAL A 379 11.17 5.88 -6.89
N PHE A 380 10.78 6.98 -6.24
CA PHE A 380 11.12 8.32 -6.71
C PHE A 380 12.61 8.62 -6.61
N LYS A 381 13.29 8.11 -5.59
CA LYS A 381 14.74 8.30 -5.42
C LYS A 381 15.55 7.78 -6.61
N GLU A 382 15.07 6.74 -7.28
CA GLU A 382 15.72 6.22 -8.48
C GLU A 382 15.49 7.12 -9.72
N LEU A 383 14.51 8.01 -9.68
CA LEU A 383 14.20 8.97 -10.77
C LEU A 383 14.91 10.33 -10.59
N ILE A 384 15.34 10.64 -9.38
CA ILE A 384 15.93 11.94 -8.97
C ILE A 384 17.46 11.94 -9.03
#